data_3ef35c900386115148f888afc095bbea
#
_entry.id   3ef35c900386115148f888afc095bbea
#
_cell.length_a   1.000
_cell.length_b   1.000
_cell.length_c   1.000
_cell.angle_alpha   90.00
_cell.angle_beta   90.00
_cell.angle_gamma   90.00
#
_symmetry.space_group_name_H-M   'P 1'
#
loop_
_entity.id
_entity.type
_entity.pdbx_description
1 polymer ?
#
loop_
_entity_poly.entity_id
_entity_poly.type
_entity_poly.pdbx_seq_one_letter_code
_entity_poly.pdbx_strand_id
1 'polypeptide(L)'
;MLTLALSGVPGFSVEASELARPAPSYTVDTLRQLRLREPGVEFVLLLGADAAMDLPAWKEAGQVMDIAKIFVFERPGTPVPALAWITGTVKVPAIDISATAIRRRVRDGQSIRYWVPESVAEYIRAHRLYLDTE
;
A
#
# COMPACT_ATOMS: atom_id res chain seq x y z
N MET A 1 -0.88 -4.55 12.61
CA MET A 1 0.30 -3.71 12.32
C MET A 1 -0.07 -2.39 11.66
N LEU A 2 -0.82 -2.33 10.55
CA LEU A 2 -1.22 -1.04 9.95
C LEU A 2 -1.93 -0.11 10.93
N THR A 3 -2.89 -0.62 11.70
CA THR A 3 -3.60 0.15 12.74
C THR A 3 -2.64 0.76 13.76
N LEU A 4 -1.63 -0.01 14.19
CA LEU A 4 -0.58 0.47 15.10
C LEU A 4 0.32 1.53 14.43
N ALA A 5 0.69 1.29 13.17
CA ALA A 5 1.54 2.22 12.43
C ALA A 5 0.88 3.59 12.20
N LEU A 6 -0.45 3.62 12.06
CA LEU A 6 -1.23 4.83 11.79
C LEU A 6 -1.87 5.44 13.04
N SER A 7 -1.68 4.80 14.21
CA SER A 7 -2.21 5.32 15.47
C SER A 7 -1.66 6.71 15.77
N GLY A 8 -2.56 7.67 15.96
CA GLY A 8 -2.20 9.06 16.23
C GLY A 8 -1.73 9.88 15.01
N VAL A 9 -1.81 9.34 13.79
CA VAL A 9 -1.51 10.08 12.56
C VAL A 9 -2.82 10.65 11.98
N PRO A 10 -3.08 11.96 12.10
CA PRO A 10 -4.32 12.56 11.58
C PRO A 10 -4.47 12.37 10.07
N GLY A 11 -5.70 12.17 9.62
CA GLY A 11 -6.00 12.03 8.19
C GLY A 11 -5.73 10.63 7.61
N PHE A 12 -5.28 9.67 8.43
CA PHE A 12 -5.09 8.29 7.99
C PHE A 12 -6.07 7.35 8.68
N SER A 13 -6.61 6.40 7.92
CA SER A 13 -7.44 5.31 8.43
C SER A 13 -7.10 4.00 7.73
N VAL A 14 -7.40 2.89 8.39
CA VAL A 14 -7.22 1.55 7.82
C VAL A 14 -8.55 1.10 7.22
N GLU A 15 -8.57 0.86 5.90
CA GLU A 15 -9.70 0.23 5.23
C GLU A 15 -9.58 -1.29 5.37
N ALA A 16 -10.51 -1.89 6.10
CA ALA A 16 -10.48 -3.31 6.43
C ALA A 16 -11.56 -4.13 5.71
N SER A 17 -12.36 -3.52 4.83
CA SER A 17 -13.47 -4.20 4.15
C SER A 17 -13.04 -5.41 3.33
N GLU A 18 -11.80 -5.43 2.84
CA GLU A 18 -11.25 -6.59 2.11
C GLU A 18 -11.11 -7.84 2.99
N LEU A 19 -10.85 -7.67 4.28
CA LEU A 19 -10.75 -8.79 5.22
C LEU A 19 -12.09 -9.48 5.49
N ALA A 20 -13.20 -8.77 5.25
CA ALA A 20 -14.55 -9.30 5.41
C ALA A 20 -15.09 -10.01 4.15
N ARG A 21 -14.35 -10.00 3.06
CA ARG A 21 -14.73 -10.63 1.80
C ARG A 21 -13.93 -11.91 1.54
N PRO A 22 -14.53 -12.91 0.86
CA PRO A 22 -13.77 -14.05 0.37
C PRO A 22 -12.63 -13.61 -0.57
N ALA A 23 -11.48 -14.26 -0.48
CA ALA A 23 -10.40 -14.06 -1.43
C ALA A 23 -10.77 -14.58 -2.84
N PRO A 24 -10.22 -13.99 -3.91
CA PRO A 24 -9.28 -12.87 -3.94
C PRO A 24 -9.97 -11.51 -3.79
N SER A 25 -9.29 -10.53 -3.19
CA SER A 25 -9.74 -9.14 -3.13
C SER A 25 -9.26 -8.38 -4.37
N TYR A 26 -10.17 -7.64 -4.99
CA TYR A 26 -9.84 -6.81 -6.15
C TYR A 26 -10.06 -5.32 -5.85
N THR A 27 -9.16 -4.48 -6.29
CA THR A 27 -9.20 -3.03 -6.08
C THR A 27 -10.51 -2.40 -6.57
N VAL A 28 -11.04 -2.85 -7.71
CA VAL A 28 -12.32 -2.34 -8.25
C VAL A 28 -13.48 -2.55 -7.27
N ASP A 29 -13.53 -3.70 -6.60
CA ASP A 29 -14.61 -4.01 -5.66
C ASP A 29 -14.51 -3.14 -4.39
N THR A 30 -13.30 -2.87 -3.94
CA THR A 30 -13.03 -1.96 -2.82
C THR A 30 -13.41 -0.52 -3.16
N LEU A 31 -13.01 -0.04 -4.34
CA LEU A 31 -13.36 1.31 -4.80
C LEU A 31 -14.87 1.49 -4.99
N ARG A 32 -15.58 0.47 -5.49
CA ARG A 32 -17.06 0.50 -5.59
C ARG A 32 -17.72 0.66 -4.22
N GLN A 33 -17.27 -0.11 -3.23
CA GLN A 33 -17.78 -0.01 -1.86
C GLN A 33 -17.50 1.37 -1.24
N LEU A 34 -16.30 1.88 -1.41
CA LEU A 34 -15.92 3.22 -0.94
C LEU A 34 -16.81 4.29 -1.58
N ARG A 35 -17.02 4.24 -2.89
CA ARG A 35 -17.88 5.20 -3.61
C ARG A 35 -19.35 5.14 -3.16
N LEU A 36 -19.86 3.96 -2.79
CA LEU A 36 -21.21 3.81 -2.25
C LEU A 36 -21.34 4.39 -0.84
N ARG A 37 -20.30 4.22 -0.01
CA ARG A 37 -20.28 4.75 1.37
C ARG A 37 -20.10 6.26 1.41
N GLU A 38 -19.33 6.79 0.48
CA GLU A 38 -18.94 8.20 0.44
C GLU A 38 -19.22 8.82 -0.93
N PRO A 39 -20.54 9.00 -1.25
CA PRO A 39 -20.92 9.60 -2.50
C PRO A 39 -20.47 11.07 -2.56
N GLY A 40 -19.83 11.47 -3.65
CA GLY A 40 -19.32 12.82 -3.85
C GLY A 40 -17.86 13.04 -3.43
N VAL A 41 -17.20 12.03 -2.85
CA VAL A 41 -15.75 12.06 -2.61
C VAL A 41 -15.00 11.71 -3.89
N GLU A 42 -13.97 12.48 -4.21
CA GLU A 42 -13.03 12.16 -5.28
C GLU A 42 -11.96 11.19 -4.73
N PHE A 43 -11.86 10.02 -5.33
CA PHE A 43 -10.85 9.03 -4.96
C PHE A 43 -9.57 9.21 -5.76
N VAL A 44 -8.45 9.04 -5.09
CA VAL A 44 -7.12 9.00 -5.70
C VAL A 44 -6.47 7.67 -5.30
N LEU A 45 -6.10 6.88 -6.30
CA LEU A 45 -5.35 5.64 -6.11
C LEU A 45 -3.86 5.93 -6.30
N LEU A 46 -3.08 5.69 -5.25
CA LEU A 46 -1.62 5.87 -5.27
C LEU A 46 -0.94 4.53 -5.55
N LEU A 47 -0.14 4.46 -6.60
CA LEU A 47 0.53 3.24 -7.04
C LEU A 47 2.06 3.44 -7.13
N GLY A 48 2.81 2.37 -6.93
CA GLY A 48 4.19 2.29 -7.40
C GLY A 48 4.24 2.11 -8.92
N ALA A 49 5.37 2.40 -9.54
CA ALA A 49 5.53 2.31 -11.00
C ALA A 49 5.20 0.90 -11.55
N ASP A 50 5.64 -0.16 -10.86
CA ASP A 50 5.38 -1.54 -11.27
C ASP A 50 3.87 -1.83 -11.29
N ALA A 51 3.16 -1.49 -10.20
CA ALA A 51 1.71 -1.69 -10.09
C ALA A 51 0.93 -0.85 -11.11
N ALA A 52 1.43 0.34 -11.45
CA ALA A 52 0.84 1.16 -12.51
C ALA A 52 0.99 0.52 -13.90
N MET A 53 2.13 -0.11 -14.18
CA MET A 53 2.32 -0.84 -15.43
C MET A 53 1.40 -2.05 -15.55
N ASP A 54 1.14 -2.73 -14.43
CA ASP A 54 0.27 -3.91 -14.38
C ASP A 54 -1.22 -3.56 -14.36
N LEU A 55 -1.60 -2.29 -14.10
CA LEU A 55 -2.99 -1.85 -13.99
C LEU A 55 -3.90 -2.30 -15.14
N PRO A 56 -3.48 -2.27 -16.42
CA PRO A 56 -4.35 -2.73 -17.52
C PRO A 56 -4.75 -4.21 -17.44
N ALA A 57 -3.97 -5.03 -16.75
CA ALA A 57 -4.27 -6.45 -16.52
C ALA A 57 -5.15 -6.70 -15.28
N TRP A 58 -5.45 -5.67 -14.50
CA TRP A 58 -6.30 -5.82 -13.33
C TRP A 58 -7.75 -6.11 -13.70
N LYS A 59 -8.46 -6.77 -12.78
CA LYS A 59 -9.91 -6.99 -12.93
C LYS A 59 -10.61 -5.64 -13.16
N GLU A 60 -11.30 -5.53 -14.27
CA GLU A 60 -12.10 -4.35 -14.63
C GLU A 60 -11.30 -3.03 -14.52
N ALA A 61 -10.08 -3.01 -15.03
CA ALA A 61 -9.17 -1.88 -14.97
C ALA A 61 -9.80 -0.55 -15.43
N GLY A 62 -10.64 -0.58 -16.48
CA GLY A 62 -11.40 0.60 -16.92
C GLY A 62 -12.23 1.21 -15.80
N GLN A 63 -12.94 0.39 -15.03
CA GLN A 63 -13.75 0.88 -13.91
C GLN A 63 -12.92 1.41 -12.75
N VAL A 64 -11.72 0.87 -12.51
CA VAL A 64 -10.77 1.45 -11.54
C VAL A 64 -10.45 2.89 -11.94
N MET A 65 -10.13 3.11 -13.23
CA MET A 65 -9.80 4.42 -13.77
C MET A 65 -11.00 5.38 -13.83
N ASP A 66 -12.23 4.87 -13.98
CA ASP A 66 -13.46 5.67 -13.92
C ASP A 66 -13.83 6.11 -12.50
N ILE A 67 -13.42 5.34 -11.48
CA ILE A 67 -13.74 5.61 -10.08
C ILE A 67 -12.69 6.48 -9.41
N ALA A 68 -11.41 6.26 -9.71
CA ALA A 68 -10.30 6.92 -9.04
C ALA A 68 -9.31 7.54 -10.02
N LYS A 69 -8.78 8.71 -9.69
CA LYS A 69 -7.61 9.28 -10.34
C LYS A 69 -6.37 8.46 -9.99
N ILE A 70 -5.52 8.18 -10.96
CA ILE A 70 -4.32 7.37 -10.75
C ILE A 70 -3.11 8.28 -10.58
N PHE A 71 -2.47 8.23 -9.43
CA PHE A 71 -1.20 8.89 -9.18
C PHE A 71 -0.11 7.85 -8.92
N VAL A 72 1.08 8.09 -9.45
CA VAL A 72 2.20 7.18 -9.35
C VAL A 72 3.34 7.79 -8.53
N PHE A 73 3.84 7.02 -7.57
CA PHE A 73 5.04 7.40 -6.84
C PHE A 73 6.28 7.30 -7.73
N GLU A 74 6.95 8.41 -7.92
CA GLU A 74 8.22 8.49 -8.62
C GLU A 74 9.36 8.22 -7.62
N ARG A 75 10.08 7.12 -7.83
CA ARG A 75 11.28 6.78 -7.07
C ARG A 75 12.52 7.12 -7.89
N PRO A 76 13.60 7.63 -7.28
CA PRO A 76 14.85 7.82 -7.98
C PRO A 76 15.31 6.52 -8.67
N GLY A 77 15.64 6.60 -9.95
CA GLY A 77 16.09 5.47 -10.76
C GLY A 77 14.99 4.58 -11.33
N THR A 78 13.71 4.82 -11.01
CA THR A 78 12.58 4.09 -11.61
C THR A 78 11.71 5.08 -12.38
N PRO A 79 11.81 5.13 -13.72
CA PRO A 79 11.01 6.05 -14.50
C PRO A 79 9.53 5.68 -14.40
N VAL A 80 8.67 6.69 -14.27
CA VAL A 80 7.23 6.50 -14.35
C VAL A 80 6.86 6.33 -15.82
N PRO A 81 6.12 5.28 -16.19
CA PRO A 81 5.71 5.08 -17.58
C PRO A 81 4.79 6.21 -18.04
N ALA A 82 4.97 6.70 -19.26
CA ALA A 82 4.08 7.67 -19.88
C ALA A 82 2.81 6.97 -20.37
N LEU A 83 1.84 6.79 -19.48
CA LEU A 83 0.59 6.08 -19.76
C LEU A 83 -0.58 7.04 -19.65
N ALA A 84 -1.50 6.97 -20.62
CA ALA A 84 -2.60 7.92 -20.77
C ALA A 84 -3.55 7.98 -19.54
N TRP A 85 -3.62 6.91 -18.75
CA TRP A 85 -4.46 6.84 -17.55
C TRP A 85 -3.78 7.34 -16.27
N ILE A 86 -2.50 7.69 -16.31
CA ILE A 86 -1.83 8.29 -15.16
C ILE A 86 -2.23 9.77 -15.10
N THR A 87 -2.93 10.13 -14.02
CA THR A 87 -3.37 11.51 -13.80
C THR A 87 -2.21 12.41 -13.38
N GLY A 88 -1.25 11.86 -12.62
CA GLY A 88 -0.09 12.62 -12.19
C GLY A 88 0.94 11.76 -11.44
N THR A 89 2.06 12.38 -11.10
CA THR A 89 3.15 11.74 -10.36
C THR A 89 3.43 12.46 -9.06
N VAL A 90 3.86 11.71 -8.04
CA VAL A 90 4.27 12.25 -6.74
C VAL A 90 5.72 11.88 -6.50
N LYS A 91 6.59 12.88 -6.43
CA LYS A 91 7.99 12.68 -6.06
C LYS A 91 8.10 12.39 -4.58
N VAL A 92 8.74 11.29 -4.23
CA VAL A 92 9.00 10.91 -2.85
C VAL A 92 10.49 10.73 -2.62
N PRO A 93 11.00 11.05 -1.42
CA PRO A 93 12.38 10.75 -1.05
C PRO A 93 12.66 9.26 -1.21
N ALA A 94 13.86 8.91 -1.70
CA ALA A 94 14.29 7.53 -1.74
C ALA A 94 14.55 7.03 -0.32
N ILE A 95 13.68 6.14 0.16
CA ILE A 95 13.89 5.41 1.40
C ILE A 95 14.06 3.94 1.01
N ASP A 96 15.29 3.43 1.19
CA ASP A 96 15.61 2.03 0.85
C ASP A 96 15.20 1.09 2.00
N ILE A 97 13.90 1.03 2.25
CA ILE A 97 13.29 0.12 3.22
C ILE A 97 12.26 -0.74 2.50
N SER A 98 12.38 -2.05 2.65
CA SER A 98 11.41 -3.00 2.09
C SER A 98 10.91 -3.99 3.16
N ALA A 99 9.69 -4.50 2.98
CA ALA A 99 9.15 -5.53 3.87
C ALA A 99 10.04 -6.78 3.92
N THR A 100 10.64 -7.17 2.79
CA THR A 100 11.58 -8.28 2.71
C THR A 100 12.83 -8.02 3.55
N ALA A 101 13.40 -6.81 3.46
CA ALA A 101 14.56 -6.45 4.27
C ALA A 101 14.23 -6.41 5.77
N ILE A 102 13.04 -5.90 6.16
CA ILE A 102 12.57 -5.91 7.55
C ILE A 102 12.46 -7.35 8.07
N ARG A 103 11.77 -8.24 7.34
CA ARG A 103 11.61 -9.65 7.74
C ARG A 103 12.95 -10.36 7.89
N ARG A 104 13.87 -10.13 6.94
CA ARG A 104 15.23 -10.69 7.01
C ARG A 104 15.96 -10.21 8.27
N ARG A 105 15.95 -8.90 8.57
CA ARG A 105 16.60 -8.36 9.77
C ARG A 105 16.05 -8.98 11.06
N VAL A 106 14.71 -9.16 11.16
CA VAL A 106 14.10 -9.81 12.32
C VAL A 106 14.59 -11.25 12.46
N ARG A 107 14.57 -12.03 11.38
CA ARG A 107 15.06 -13.41 11.36
C ARG A 107 16.54 -13.51 11.77
N ASP A 108 17.36 -12.57 11.31
CA ASP A 108 18.81 -12.53 11.58
C ASP A 108 19.14 -11.89 12.95
N GLY A 109 18.14 -11.62 13.80
CA GLY A 109 18.30 -11.01 15.11
C GLY A 109 18.76 -9.55 15.08
N GLN A 110 18.69 -8.89 13.94
CA GLN A 110 19.10 -7.50 13.75
C GLN A 110 17.99 -6.53 14.16
N SER A 111 18.37 -5.35 14.64
CA SER A 111 17.42 -4.30 15.01
C SER A 111 16.67 -3.76 13.80
N ILE A 112 15.36 -3.58 13.97
CA ILE A 112 14.47 -2.89 13.02
C ILE A 112 14.05 -1.49 13.53
N ARG A 113 14.74 -0.98 14.54
CA ARG A 113 14.52 0.38 15.07
C ARG A 113 14.72 1.40 13.97
N TYR A 114 13.84 2.38 13.89
CA TYR A 114 13.75 3.39 12.82
C TYR A 114 13.41 2.87 11.42
N TRP A 115 13.22 1.57 11.23
CA TRP A 115 12.72 0.98 9.99
C TRP A 115 11.20 0.84 10.00
N VAL A 116 10.64 0.75 11.20
CA VAL A 116 9.19 0.71 11.46
C VAL A 116 8.89 1.56 12.70
N PRO A 117 7.63 2.01 12.90
CA PRO A 117 7.21 2.62 14.16
C PRO A 117 7.46 1.68 15.34
N GLU A 118 7.76 2.24 16.52
CA GLU A 118 8.08 1.44 17.72
C GLU A 118 6.95 0.47 18.07
N SER A 119 5.69 0.92 18.01
CA SER A 119 4.50 0.07 18.23
C SER A 119 4.44 -1.15 17.30
N VAL A 120 4.92 -1.02 16.07
CA VAL A 120 5.01 -2.15 15.12
C VAL A 120 6.18 -3.06 15.47
N ALA A 121 7.33 -2.51 15.86
CA ALA A 121 8.48 -3.30 16.29
C ALA A 121 8.15 -4.13 17.54
N GLU A 122 7.45 -3.53 18.51
CA GLU A 122 6.97 -4.22 19.72
C GLU A 122 5.98 -5.33 19.38
N TYR A 123 5.04 -5.07 18.47
CA TYR A 123 4.09 -6.07 18.02
C TYR A 123 4.79 -7.28 17.37
N ILE A 124 5.75 -7.03 16.47
CA ILE A 124 6.54 -8.09 15.83
C ILE A 124 7.26 -8.94 16.88
N ARG A 125 7.88 -8.30 17.87
CA ARG A 125 8.60 -8.96 18.95
C ARG A 125 7.67 -9.78 19.86
N ALA A 126 6.57 -9.17 20.32
CA ALA A 126 5.61 -9.82 21.22
C ALA A 126 4.95 -11.06 20.62
N HIS A 127 4.68 -11.01 19.30
CA HIS A 127 4.05 -12.13 18.58
C HIS A 127 5.05 -13.06 17.90
N ARG A 128 6.36 -12.83 18.11
CA ARG A 128 7.46 -13.64 17.56
C ARG A 128 7.34 -13.84 16.03
N LEU A 129 6.93 -12.78 15.32
CA LEU A 129 6.73 -12.85 13.87
C LEU A 129 8.09 -12.90 13.13
N TYR A 130 8.11 -13.61 12.01
CA TYR A 130 9.24 -13.68 11.07
C TYR A 130 10.52 -14.32 11.65
N LEU A 131 10.41 -15.12 12.71
CA LEU A 131 11.56 -15.82 13.30
C LEU A 131 11.82 -17.18 12.62
N ASP A 132 10.78 -17.79 12.02
CA ASP A 132 10.91 -19.08 11.37
C ASP A 132 11.46 -18.92 9.94
N THR A 133 12.34 -19.83 9.57
CA THR A 133 12.81 -20.00 8.19
C THR A 133 11.76 -20.85 7.47
N GLU A 134 11.09 -20.30 6.45
CA GLU A 134 10.48 -21.16 5.43
C GLU A 134 11.55 -21.82 4.59
#